data_6071e59cc1eaa6b1a604a62bc460f670
#
_entry.id   6071e59cc1eaa6b1a604a62bc460f670
#
_cell.length_a   1.000
_cell.length_b   1.000
_cell.length_c   1.000
_cell.angle_alpha   90.00
_cell.angle_beta   90.00
_cell.angle_gamma   90.00
#
_symmetry.space_group_name_H-M   'P 1'
#
loop_
_entity.id
_entity.type
_entity.pdbx_description
1 polymer ?
#
loop_
_entity_poly.entity_id
_entity_poly.type
_entity_poly.pdbx_seq_one_letter_code
_entity_poly.pdbx_strand_id
1 'polypeptide(L)'
;VARTAAIQGHRIMSHPAPLKLGVNLDHIATIRQARHTPYPDLMQAVRLAEASGADSITLHLREDRRHIQDDDVFGXKPRLKVPMNLEMAATEGMQAIALKLLPEACCIVPEKREELTTEGGLDAVGQLERLREFVAPLTAAGIEVSLFVEPDARQLEAAVAIGAPVVELHTGAYANARDVAERERLLGGINEAAAAGRAMGLVINAGHGLDYDNVRPIAANPVFHELNIGHSIVARALFTGLPEAVSHMRGLMDAARQGLPPGQYPV
;
A
#
# COMPACT_ATOMS: atom_id res chain seq x y z
N VAL A 1 46.36 29.78 31.44
CA VAL A 1 44.87 29.81 31.48
C VAL A 1 44.37 29.34 30.12
N ALA A 2 44.05 28.05 29.99
CA ALA A 2 43.54 27.49 28.77
C ALA A 2 42.00 27.52 28.78
N ARG A 3 41.39 28.20 27.82
CA ARG A 3 39.94 28.18 27.62
C ARG A 3 39.56 26.94 26.81
N THR A 4 38.88 26.01 27.43
CA THR A 4 38.29 24.86 26.76
C THR A 4 37.01 25.33 26.05
N ALA A 5 37.03 25.37 24.73
CA ALA A 5 35.84 25.66 23.95
C ALA A 5 34.98 24.37 23.90
N ALA A 6 33.81 24.44 24.48
CA ALA A 6 32.82 23.35 24.37
C ALA A 6 32.26 23.34 22.96
N ILE A 7 32.53 22.28 22.22
CA ILE A 7 31.94 22.04 20.92
C ILE A 7 30.52 21.55 21.20
N GLN A 8 29.52 22.43 21.04
CA GLN A 8 28.12 22.01 21.03
C GLN A 8 27.87 21.21 19.75
N GLY A 9 27.82 19.89 19.90
CA GLY A 9 27.42 19.03 18.81
C GLY A 9 25.99 19.35 18.39
N HIS A 10 25.85 19.93 17.21
CA HIS A 10 24.54 20.03 16.55
C HIS A 10 24.08 18.62 16.26
N ARG A 11 23.11 18.15 17.03
CA ARG A 11 22.41 16.90 16.76
C ARG A 11 21.58 17.16 15.51
N ILE A 12 22.08 16.73 14.35
CA ILE A 12 21.30 16.74 13.11
C ILE A 12 20.09 15.85 13.37
N MET A 13 18.94 16.46 13.57
CA MET A 13 17.67 15.75 13.64
C MET A 13 17.44 15.18 12.24
N SER A 14 17.79 13.93 12.05
CA SER A 14 17.46 13.25 10.80
C SER A 14 15.95 13.08 10.76
N HIS A 15 15.30 13.83 9.89
CA HIS A 15 13.87 13.62 9.64
C HIS A 15 13.66 12.20 9.15
N PRO A 16 12.62 11.51 9.62
CA PRO A 16 12.31 10.19 9.11
C PRO A 16 12.06 10.27 7.60
N ALA A 17 12.37 9.19 6.88
CA ALA A 17 12.12 9.13 5.44
C ALA A 17 10.63 9.42 5.15
N PRO A 18 10.33 10.15 4.08
CA PRO A 18 8.94 10.43 3.73
C PRO A 18 8.14 9.13 3.55
N LEU A 19 6.90 9.15 4.04
CA LEU A 19 5.97 8.04 3.87
C LEU A 19 5.19 8.27 2.57
N LYS A 20 5.16 7.27 1.71
CA LYS A 20 4.43 7.38 0.44
C LYS A 20 2.95 7.05 0.62
N LEU A 21 2.10 7.70 -0.18
CA LEU A 21 0.67 7.42 -0.29
C LEU A 21 0.38 6.80 -1.64
N GLY A 22 0.07 5.50 -1.65
CA GLY A 22 -0.49 4.82 -2.81
C GLY A 22 -2.01 4.99 -2.77
N VAL A 23 -2.57 5.57 -3.82
CA VAL A 23 -4.03 5.78 -3.90
C VAL A 23 -4.64 4.69 -4.78
N ASN A 24 -5.44 3.82 -4.15
CA ASN A 24 -6.17 2.79 -4.88
C ASN A 24 -7.48 3.40 -5.42
N LEU A 25 -7.67 3.31 -6.74
CA LEU A 25 -8.81 3.91 -7.44
C LEU A 25 -9.87 2.89 -7.90
N ASP A 26 -9.81 1.65 -7.40
CA ASP A 26 -10.74 0.58 -7.82
C ASP A 26 -12.20 1.00 -7.67
N HIS A 27 -12.54 1.70 -6.58
CA HIS A 27 -13.94 2.03 -6.30
C HIS A 27 -14.48 3.15 -7.19
N ILE A 28 -13.62 3.94 -7.84
CA ILE A 28 -14.05 4.81 -8.94
C ILE A 28 -14.59 3.94 -10.09
N ALA A 29 -13.83 2.87 -10.43
CA ALA A 29 -14.27 1.92 -11.45
C ALA A 29 -15.51 1.13 -10.99
N THR A 30 -15.65 0.82 -9.69
CA THR A 30 -16.86 0.19 -9.14
C THR A 30 -18.11 1.00 -9.48
N ILE A 31 -18.05 2.33 -9.28
CA ILE A 31 -19.18 3.21 -9.59
C ILE A 31 -19.52 3.14 -11.09
N ARG A 32 -18.49 3.18 -11.95
CA ARG A 32 -18.66 3.07 -13.42
C ARG A 32 -19.32 1.73 -13.79
N GLN A 33 -18.81 0.64 -13.22
CA GLN A 33 -19.27 -0.72 -13.55
C GLN A 33 -20.66 -1.05 -12.97
N ALA A 34 -21.15 -0.28 -12.00
CA ALA A 34 -22.52 -0.46 -11.50
C ALA A 34 -23.56 -0.27 -12.62
N ARG A 35 -23.21 0.50 -13.68
CA ARG A 35 -24.10 0.75 -14.81
C ARG A 35 -23.41 0.58 -16.18
N HIS A 36 -22.15 0.19 -16.20
CA HIS A 36 -21.34 0.05 -17.42
C HIS A 36 -21.35 1.33 -18.28
N THR A 37 -21.20 2.48 -17.62
CA THR A 37 -21.18 3.80 -18.28
C THR A 37 -19.72 4.22 -18.59
N PRO A 38 -19.49 5.24 -19.43
CA PRO A 38 -18.14 5.77 -19.61
C PRO A 38 -17.69 6.69 -18.48
N TYR A 39 -18.50 6.85 -17.44
CA TYR A 39 -18.21 7.72 -16.30
C TYR A 39 -18.47 6.97 -14.98
N PRO A 40 -17.78 7.36 -13.89
CA PRO A 40 -16.68 8.34 -13.83
C PRO A 40 -15.44 7.88 -14.64
N ASP A 41 -14.76 8.86 -15.25
CA ASP A 41 -13.53 8.61 -16.03
C ASP A 41 -12.38 8.32 -15.06
N LEU A 42 -11.84 7.12 -15.13
CA LEU A 42 -10.75 6.69 -14.25
C LEU A 42 -9.48 7.52 -14.47
N MET A 43 -9.18 7.93 -15.72
CA MET A 43 -8.02 8.77 -16.01
C MET A 43 -8.16 10.17 -15.41
N GLN A 44 -9.38 10.69 -15.35
CA GLN A 44 -9.64 11.95 -14.63
C GLN A 44 -9.33 11.78 -13.14
N ALA A 45 -9.76 10.67 -12.54
CA ALA A 45 -9.46 10.38 -11.12
C ALA A 45 -7.95 10.26 -10.88
N VAL A 46 -7.22 9.58 -11.79
CA VAL A 46 -5.75 9.49 -11.74
C VAL A 46 -5.13 10.90 -11.68
N ARG A 47 -5.48 11.77 -12.63
CA ARG A 47 -4.90 13.12 -12.69
C ARG A 47 -5.18 13.92 -11.41
N LEU A 48 -6.38 13.78 -10.85
CA LEU A 48 -6.75 14.47 -9.61
C LEU A 48 -5.96 13.90 -8.42
N ALA A 49 -5.80 12.59 -8.33
CA ALA A 49 -5.02 11.96 -7.26
C ALA A 49 -3.55 12.37 -7.31
N GLU A 50 -2.93 12.32 -8.51
CA GLU A 50 -1.54 12.75 -8.71
C GLU A 50 -1.34 14.23 -8.30
N ALA A 51 -2.26 15.10 -8.71
CA ALA A 51 -2.18 16.54 -8.41
C ALA A 51 -2.40 16.82 -6.92
N SER A 52 -2.95 15.87 -6.16
CA SER A 52 -3.34 16.05 -4.76
C SER A 52 -2.44 15.31 -3.77
N GLY A 53 -1.35 14.69 -4.24
CA GLY A 53 -0.35 14.12 -3.35
C GLY A 53 -0.24 12.60 -3.34
N ALA A 54 -0.80 11.92 -4.34
CA ALA A 54 -0.55 10.49 -4.53
C ALA A 54 0.90 10.27 -4.99
N ASP A 55 1.62 9.36 -4.35
CA ASP A 55 2.98 8.95 -4.75
C ASP A 55 2.96 7.75 -5.68
N SER A 56 1.87 6.99 -5.70
CA SER A 56 1.64 5.88 -6.63
C SER A 56 0.13 5.71 -6.84
N ILE A 57 -0.22 5.06 -7.95
CA ILE A 57 -1.62 4.70 -8.24
C ILE A 57 -1.73 3.18 -8.18
N THR A 58 -2.61 2.69 -7.33
CA THR A 58 -2.88 1.26 -7.19
C THR A 58 -4.18 0.91 -7.91
N LEU A 59 -4.12 -0.13 -8.74
CA LEU A 59 -5.27 -0.66 -9.49
C LEU A 59 -5.27 -2.18 -9.36
N HIS A 60 -6.38 -2.74 -8.87
CA HIS A 60 -6.54 -4.20 -8.78
C HIS A 60 -7.27 -4.75 -10.00
N LEU A 61 -6.51 -5.34 -10.92
CA LEU A 61 -7.09 -6.03 -12.06
C LEU A 61 -7.47 -7.45 -11.63
N ARG A 62 -8.69 -7.61 -11.12
CA ARG A 62 -9.20 -8.90 -10.66
C ARG A 62 -9.46 -9.84 -11.84
N GLU A 63 -9.35 -11.14 -11.61
CA GLU A 63 -9.67 -12.13 -12.63
C GLU A 63 -11.13 -12.00 -13.12
N ASP A 64 -12.06 -11.62 -12.24
CA ASP A 64 -13.48 -11.47 -12.58
C ASP A 64 -13.84 -10.10 -13.20
N ARG A 65 -12.87 -9.18 -13.28
CA ARG A 65 -13.06 -7.85 -13.90
C ARG A 65 -14.27 -7.08 -13.34
N ARG A 66 -14.57 -7.25 -12.05
CA ARG A 66 -15.75 -6.60 -11.45
C ARG A 66 -15.67 -5.06 -11.43
N HIS A 67 -14.47 -4.49 -11.49
CA HIS A 67 -14.29 -3.02 -11.51
C HIS A 67 -13.24 -2.62 -12.55
N ILE A 68 -11.95 -2.72 -12.26
CA ILE A 68 -10.88 -2.39 -13.20
C ILE A 68 -10.93 -3.34 -14.39
N GLN A 69 -10.76 -2.79 -15.60
CA GLN A 69 -10.76 -3.53 -16.86
C GLN A 69 -9.35 -3.52 -17.47
N ASP A 70 -9.08 -4.44 -18.39
CA ASP A 70 -7.78 -4.49 -19.08
C ASP A 70 -7.44 -3.16 -19.74
N ASP A 71 -8.41 -2.54 -20.42
CA ASP A 71 -8.22 -1.24 -21.07
C ASP A 71 -7.84 -0.13 -20.07
N ASP A 72 -8.28 -0.22 -18.82
CA ASP A 72 -7.90 0.76 -17.80
C ASP A 72 -6.39 0.68 -17.53
N VAL A 73 -5.86 -0.52 -17.24
CA VAL A 73 -4.46 -0.65 -16.85
C VAL A 73 -3.53 -0.35 -18.04
N PHE A 74 -3.85 -0.85 -19.23
CA PHE A 74 -3.05 -0.58 -20.43
C PHE A 74 -3.19 0.87 -20.91
N GLY A 75 -4.32 1.48 -20.71
CA GLY A 75 -4.55 2.89 -21.02
C GLY A 75 -3.89 3.86 -20.05
N UNK A 76 -3.88 3.57 -18.69
CA UNK A 76 -3.42 4.25 -17.73
C UNK A 76 -2.08 4.25 -17.72
N LYS A 77 -1.35 3.17 -17.92
CA LYS A 77 0.11 2.97 -17.69
C LYS A 77 0.98 3.99 -18.42
N PRO A 78 0.85 4.19 -19.74
CA PRO A 78 1.74 5.17 -20.43
C PRO A 78 1.44 6.64 -20.08
N ARG A 79 0.40 6.93 -19.32
CA ARG A 79 -0.06 8.29 -19.04
C ARG A 79 0.10 8.70 -17.58
N LEU A 80 0.49 7.77 -16.71
CA LEU A 80 0.76 8.04 -15.30
C LEU A 80 2.03 8.87 -15.15
N LYS A 81 2.04 9.78 -14.19
CA LYS A 81 3.22 10.55 -13.79
C LYS A 81 3.90 9.97 -12.57
N VAL A 82 3.20 9.08 -11.85
CA VAL A 82 3.70 8.35 -10.69
C VAL A 82 3.68 6.85 -10.99
N PRO A 83 4.41 6.02 -10.25
CA PRO A 83 4.40 4.56 -10.46
C PRO A 83 3.01 3.94 -10.40
N MET A 84 2.80 2.89 -11.19
CA MET A 84 1.65 2.02 -11.10
C MET A 84 1.98 0.85 -10.17
N ASN A 85 1.12 0.60 -9.19
CA ASN A 85 1.12 -0.64 -8.42
C ASN A 85 -0.07 -1.48 -8.89
N LEU A 86 0.22 -2.61 -9.57
CA LEU A 86 -0.83 -3.51 -10.08
C LEU A 86 -1.12 -4.59 -9.05
N GLU A 87 -2.31 -4.55 -8.44
CA GLU A 87 -2.75 -5.66 -7.59
C GLU A 87 -3.32 -6.76 -8.48
N MET A 88 -2.94 -8.01 -8.21
CA MET A 88 -3.38 -9.14 -9.03
C MET A 88 -3.27 -10.47 -8.29
N ALA A 89 -4.07 -11.44 -8.71
CA ALA A 89 -3.97 -12.83 -8.24
C ALA A 89 -2.72 -13.51 -8.84
N ALA A 90 -2.19 -14.52 -8.14
CA ALA A 90 -1.04 -15.30 -8.62
C ALA A 90 -1.51 -16.38 -9.62
N THR A 91 -1.93 -15.96 -10.82
CA THR A 91 -2.33 -16.86 -11.89
C THR A 91 -1.51 -16.60 -13.15
N GLU A 92 -1.35 -17.64 -14.00
CA GLU A 92 -0.58 -17.52 -15.25
C GLU A 92 -1.10 -16.38 -16.13
N GLY A 93 -2.43 -16.23 -16.20
CA GLY A 93 -3.05 -15.17 -17.00
C GLY A 93 -2.67 -13.78 -16.49
N MET A 94 -2.69 -13.58 -15.17
CA MET A 94 -2.33 -12.30 -14.58
C MET A 94 -0.82 -12.04 -14.71
N GLN A 95 0.01 -13.07 -14.58
CA GLN A 95 1.45 -12.95 -14.79
C GLN A 95 1.76 -12.48 -16.22
N ALA A 96 1.09 -13.10 -17.21
CA ALA A 96 1.27 -12.71 -18.62
C ALA A 96 0.85 -11.24 -18.86
N ILE A 97 -0.23 -10.79 -18.21
CA ILE A 97 -0.67 -9.39 -18.28
C ILE A 97 0.39 -8.48 -17.67
N ALA A 98 0.88 -8.80 -16.48
CA ALA A 98 1.90 -7.98 -15.80
C ALA A 98 3.19 -7.89 -16.62
N LEU A 99 3.65 -9.01 -17.20
CA LEU A 99 4.83 -9.03 -18.06
C LEU A 99 4.66 -8.24 -19.36
N LYS A 100 3.43 -8.12 -19.85
CA LYS A 100 3.12 -7.30 -21.02
C LYS A 100 2.99 -5.80 -20.65
N LEU A 101 2.36 -5.54 -19.50
CA LEU A 101 2.08 -4.18 -19.02
C LEU A 101 3.36 -3.49 -18.48
N LEU A 102 4.23 -4.27 -17.81
CA LEU A 102 5.45 -3.80 -17.14
C LEU A 102 5.15 -2.64 -16.16
N PRO A 103 4.28 -2.84 -15.17
CA PRO A 103 4.08 -1.82 -14.14
C PRO A 103 5.37 -1.68 -13.32
N GLU A 104 5.56 -0.55 -12.65
CA GLU A 104 6.71 -0.34 -11.77
C GLU A 104 6.68 -1.29 -10.58
N ALA A 105 5.47 -1.56 -10.08
CA ALA A 105 5.28 -2.51 -8.96
C ALA A 105 4.05 -3.37 -9.20
N CYS A 106 4.04 -4.55 -8.60
CA CYS A 106 2.82 -5.34 -8.49
C CYS A 106 2.69 -5.93 -7.09
N CYS A 107 1.47 -6.03 -6.61
CA CYS A 107 1.16 -6.64 -5.32
C CYS A 107 0.35 -7.91 -5.54
N ILE A 108 0.87 -9.04 -5.07
CA ILE A 108 0.17 -10.33 -5.21
C ILE A 108 -0.81 -10.44 -4.05
N VAL A 109 -2.10 -10.54 -4.39
CA VAL A 109 -3.20 -10.57 -3.43
C VAL A 109 -4.04 -11.83 -3.62
N PRO A 110 -4.65 -12.36 -2.56
CA PRO A 110 -5.56 -13.52 -2.71
C PRO A 110 -6.90 -13.07 -3.28
N GLU A 111 -7.44 -13.86 -4.22
CA GLU A 111 -8.80 -13.63 -4.75
C GLU A 111 -9.71 -14.82 -4.47
N LYS A 112 -9.16 -15.98 -4.19
CA LYS A 112 -9.89 -17.22 -3.91
C LYS A 112 -9.61 -17.69 -2.48
N ARG A 113 -10.56 -18.44 -1.93
CA ARG A 113 -10.50 -18.89 -0.53
C ARG A 113 -9.26 -19.75 -0.24
N GLU A 114 -8.81 -20.53 -1.21
CA GLU A 114 -7.66 -21.42 -1.09
C GLU A 114 -6.32 -20.65 -1.01
N GLU A 115 -6.34 -19.38 -1.37
CA GLU A 115 -5.15 -18.53 -1.37
C GLU A 115 -4.97 -17.75 -0.06
N LEU A 116 -5.99 -17.80 0.81
CA LEU A 116 -6.06 -16.99 2.03
C LEU A 116 -5.45 -17.67 3.25
N THR A 117 -4.91 -16.87 4.15
CA THR A 117 -4.76 -17.25 5.56
C THR A 117 -6.12 -17.16 6.24
N THR A 118 -6.23 -17.57 7.49
CA THR A 118 -7.47 -17.47 8.27
C THR A 118 -7.93 -16.02 8.47
N GLU A 119 -7.00 -15.08 8.40
CA GLU A 119 -7.26 -13.65 8.65
C GLU A 119 -7.48 -12.85 7.35
N GLY A 120 -7.13 -13.41 6.19
CA GLY A 120 -7.44 -12.80 4.89
C GLY A 120 -6.27 -12.36 4.02
N GLY A 121 -5.03 -12.45 4.50
CA GLY A 121 -3.84 -12.20 3.69
C GLY A 121 -3.49 -13.39 2.81
N LEU A 122 -2.59 -13.21 1.87
CA LEU A 122 -2.07 -14.28 1.03
C LEU A 122 -1.30 -15.30 1.89
N ASP A 123 -1.57 -16.59 1.69
CA ASP A 123 -0.84 -17.64 2.41
C ASP A 123 0.48 -17.93 1.69
N ALA A 124 1.50 -17.13 1.97
CA ALA A 124 2.81 -17.25 1.38
C ALA A 124 3.54 -18.51 1.87
N VAL A 125 3.30 -18.90 3.12
CA VAL A 125 3.89 -20.13 3.70
C VAL A 125 3.37 -21.37 2.98
N GLY A 126 2.06 -21.49 2.85
CA GLY A 126 1.41 -22.65 2.24
C GLY A 126 1.67 -22.76 0.74
N GLN A 127 2.00 -21.66 0.08
CA GLN A 127 2.18 -21.62 -1.36
C GLN A 127 3.62 -21.27 -1.78
N LEU A 128 4.59 -21.49 -0.90
CA LEU A 128 5.97 -20.99 -1.05
C LEU A 128 6.58 -21.31 -2.42
N GLU A 129 6.61 -22.59 -2.80
CA GLU A 129 7.26 -22.99 -4.06
C GLU A 129 6.53 -22.45 -5.28
N ARG A 130 5.20 -22.51 -5.27
CA ARG A 130 4.37 -21.97 -6.34
C ARG A 130 4.61 -20.46 -6.52
N LEU A 131 4.64 -19.71 -5.40
CA LEU A 131 4.85 -18.26 -5.44
C LEU A 131 6.28 -17.92 -5.84
N ARG A 132 7.28 -18.73 -5.44
CA ARG A 132 8.67 -18.53 -5.86
C ARG A 132 8.77 -18.60 -7.39
N GLU A 133 8.18 -19.64 -7.99
CA GLU A 133 8.17 -19.80 -9.47
C GLU A 133 7.40 -18.67 -10.14
N PHE A 134 6.32 -18.20 -9.52
CA PHE A 134 5.48 -17.12 -10.04
C PHE A 134 6.19 -15.76 -10.01
N VAL A 135 6.89 -15.45 -8.91
CA VAL A 135 7.52 -14.14 -8.68
C VAL A 135 8.79 -13.97 -9.53
N ALA A 136 9.54 -15.05 -9.75
CA ALA A 136 10.86 -14.98 -10.40
C ALA A 136 10.83 -14.27 -11.77
N PRO A 137 9.92 -14.59 -12.71
CA PRO A 137 9.92 -13.89 -14.00
C PRO A 137 9.49 -12.42 -13.89
N LEU A 138 8.66 -12.07 -12.89
CA LEU A 138 8.23 -10.68 -12.67
C LEU A 138 9.41 -9.84 -12.20
N THR A 139 10.16 -10.33 -11.21
CA THR A 139 11.33 -9.62 -10.71
C THR A 139 12.44 -9.57 -11.78
N ALA A 140 12.61 -10.62 -12.58
CA ALA A 140 13.57 -10.64 -13.69
C ALA A 140 13.22 -9.58 -14.75
N ALA A 141 11.93 -9.26 -14.89
CA ALA A 141 11.45 -8.21 -15.82
C ALA A 141 11.61 -6.79 -15.23
N GLY A 142 12.10 -6.67 -14.00
CA GLY A 142 12.30 -5.37 -13.34
C GLY A 142 11.08 -4.85 -12.61
N ILE A 143 10.05 -5.67 -12.41
CA ILE A 143 8.84 -5.29 -11.66
C ILE A 143 9.13 -5.49 -10.16
N GLU A 144 8.86 -4.48 -9.35
CA GLU A 144 8.99 -4.60 -7.89
C GLU A 144 7.77 -5.38 -7.34
N VAL A 145 8.02 -6.61 -6.87
CA VAL A 145 6.95 -7.49 -6.41
C VAL A 145 6.74 -7.36 -4.91
N SER A 146 5.52 -7.14 -4.48
CA SER A 146 5.11 -7.22 -3.07
C SER A 146 4.11 -8.35 -2.87
N LEU A 147 4.09 -8.90 -1.66
CA LEU A 147 3.08 -9.89 -1.25
C LEU A 147 2.20 -9.29 -0.15
N PHE A 148 0.88 -9.38 -0.33
CA PHE A 148 -0.11 -8.88 0.64
C PHE A 148 -0.32 -9.95 1.72
N VAL A 149 0.31 -9.79 2.88
CA VAL A 149 0.38 -10.83 3.91
C VAL A 149 -0.07 -10.32 5.28
N GLU A 150 -0.49 -11.25 6.13
CA GLU A 150 -0.74 -10.94 7.53
C GLU A 150 0.55 -10.52 8.24
N PRO A 151 0.46 -9.69 9.29
CA PRO A 151 1.63 -9.33 10.11
C PRO A 151 2.07 -10.52 11.00
N ASP A 152 2.65 -11.54 10.36
CA ASP A 152 3.09 -12.82 10.97
C ASP A 152 4.51 -13.09 10.46
N ALA A 153 5.45 -13.33 11.38
CA ALA A 153 6.86 -13.55 11.06
C ALA A 153 7.06 -14.69 10.04
N ARG A 154 6.24 -15.75 10.11
CA ARG A 154 6.36 -16.87 9.18
C ARG A 154 6.01 -16.45 7.73
N GLN A 155 5.03 -15.56 7.57
CA GLN A 155 4.67 -15.03 6.25
C GLN A 155 5.78 -14.13 5.70
N LEU A 156 6.45 -13.37 6.59
CA LEU A 156 7.59 -12.52 6.19
C LEU A 156 8.80 -13.38 5.78
N GLU A 157 9.12 -14.42 6.55
CA GLU A 157 10.17 -15.38 6.20
C GLU A 157 9.89 -16.05 4.85
N ALA A 158 8.63 -16.40 4.61
CA ALA A 158 8.22 -16.98 3.33
C ALA A 158 8.40 -15.96 2.19
N ALA A 159 8.07 -14.68 2.40
CA ALA A 159 8.26 -13.65 1.37
C ALA A 159 9.74 -13.52 0.99
N VAL A 160 10.65 -13.55 1.98
CA VAL A 160 12.10 -13.56 1.72
C VAL A 160 12.47 -14.79 0.89
N ALA A 161 12.01 -15.97 1.29
CA ALA A 161 12.33 -17.24 0.59
C ALA A 161 11.77 -17.28 -0.83
N ILE A 162 10.61 -16.64 -1.06
CA ILE A 162 9.99 -16.50 -2.37
C ILE A 162 10.81 -15.56 -3.26
N GLY A 163 11.51 -14.60 -2.66
CA GLY A 163 12.30 -13.62 -3.39
C GLY A 163 11.53 -12.33 -3.69
N ALA A 164 10.44 -12.06 -2.96
CA ALA A 164 9.71 -10.80 -3.05
C ALA A 164 10.44 -9.74 -2.19
N PRO A 165 10.86 -8.62 -2.76
CA PRO A 165 11.60 -7.61 -1.99
C PRO A 165 10.72 -6.78 -1.06
N VAL A 166 9.41 -6.79 -1.26
CA VAL A 166 8.46 -5.95 -0.55
C VAL A 166 7.34 -6.81 0.02
N VAL A 167 6.81 -6.43 1.17
CA VAL A 167 5.55 -6.97 1.67
C VAL A 167 4.60 -5.82 1.97
N GLU A 168 3.31 -6.03 1.74
CA GLU A 168 2.27 -5.15 2.22
C GLU A 168 1.55 -5.85 3.37
N LEU A 169 1.70 -5.30 4.58
CA LEU A 169 1.05 -5.85 5.77
C LEU A 169 -0.44 -5.54 5.75
N HIS A 170 -1.25 -6.59 5.90
CA HIS A 170 -2.71 -6.48 5.94
C HIS A 170 -3.14 -5.81 7.25
N THR A 171 -3.75 -4.63 7.15
CA THR A 171 -4.20 -3.87 8.32
C THR A 171 -5.71 -4.02 8.61
N GLY A 172 -6.39 -4.92 7.93
CA GLY A 172 -7.85 -5.06 8.03
C GLY A 172 -8.34 -5.41 9.44
N ALA A 173 -7.67 -6.32 10.13
CA ALA A 173 -8.05 -6.66 11.51
C ALA A 173 -7.95 -5.44 12.43
N TYR A 174 -6.85 -4.68 12.32
CA TYR A 174 -6.64 -3.43 13.07
C TYR A 174 -7.74 -2.40 12.76
N ALA A 175 -8.06 -2.25 11.47
CA ALA A 175 -9.08 -1.28 11.03
C ALA A 175 -10.46 -1.64 11.57
N ASN A 176 -10.76 -2.94 11.69
CA ASN A 176 -12.06 -3.46 12.13
C ASN A 176 -12.11 -3.80 13.63
N ALA A 177 -11.09 -3.40 14.40
CA ALA A 177 -11.01 -3.70 15.83
C ALA A 177 -12.26 -3.18 16.56
N ARG A 178 -12.82 -4.02 17.43
CA ARG A 178 -14.10 -3.77 18.11
C ARG A 178 -13.99 -2.75 19.23
N ASP A 179 -12.79 -2.59 19.78
CA ASP A 179 -12.56 -1.65 20.87
C ASP A 179 -11.09 -1.18 20.89
N VAL A 180 -10.80 -0.23 21.76
CA VAL A 180 -9.48 0.40 21.86
C VAL A 180 -8.41 -0.62 22.24
N ALA A 181 -8.68 -1.51 23.20
CA ALA A 181 -7.70 -2.49 23.67
C ALA A 181 -7.32 -3.47 22.55
N GLU A 182 -8.30 -3.94 21.79
CA GLU A 182 -8.04 -4.80 20.64
C GLU A 182 -7.24 -4.07 19.58
N ARG A 183 -7.60 -2.81 19.30
CA ARG A 183 -6.89 -1.99 18.31
C ARG A 183 -5.42 -1.79 18.72
N GLU A 184 -5.15 -1.49 19.98
CA GLU A 184 -3.78 -1.31 20.50
C GLU A 184 -2.97 -2.60 20.40
N ARG A 185 -3.58 -3.73 20.74
CA ARG A 185 -2.92 -5.04 20.64
C ARG A 185 -2.55 -5.35 19.18
N LEU A 186 -3.50 -5.13 18.25
CA LEU A 186 -3.27 -5.38 16.82
C LEU A 186 -2.21 -4.44 16.25
N LEU A 187 -2.23 -3.17 16.66
CA LEU A 187 -1.21 -2.21 16.26
C LEU A 187 0.18 -2.66 16.74
N GLY A 188 0.27 -3.17 17.98
CA GLY A 188 1.50 -3.75 18.51
C GLY A 188 2.05 -4.86 17.61
N GLY A 189 1.19 -5.80 17.24
CA GLY A 189 1.57 -6.91 16.35
C GLY A 189 2.04 -6.42 14.97
N ILE A 190 1.33 -5.44 14.40
CA ILE A 190 1.72 -4.83 13.12
C ILE A 190 3.12 -4.19 13.23
N ASN A 191 3.38 -3.45 14.32
CA ASN A 191 4.67 -2.79 14.53
C ASN A 191 5.80 -3.80 14.72
N GLU A 192 5.54 -4.88 15.47
CA GLU A 192 6.52 -5.97 15.67
C GLU A 192 6.83 -6.67 14.34
N ALA A 193 5.82 -6.99 13.55
CA ALA A 193 6.00 -7.61 12.23
C ALA A 193 6.77 -6.68 11.29
N ALA A 194 6.43 -5.39 11.28
CA ALA A 194 7.12 -4.41 10.44
C ALA A 194 8.62 -4.34 10.78
N ALA A 195 8.95 -4.29 12.08
CA ALA A 195 10.35 -4.25 12.53
C ALA A 195 11.08 -5.55 12.15
N ALA A 196 10.43 -6.71 12.33
CA ALA A 196 11.02 -8.00 11.97
C ALA A 196 11.28 -8.10 10.46
N GLY A 197 10.29 -7.72 9.64
CA GLY A 197 10.44 -7.75 8.19
C GLY A 197 11.57 -6.83 7.70
N ARG A 198 11.65 -5.63 8.28
CA ARG A 198 12.75 -4.71 7.98
C ARG A 198 14.11 -5.33 8.32
N ALA A 199 14.20 -6.02 9.47
CA ALA A 199 15.44 -6.69 9.89
C ALA A 199 15.83 -7.85 8.94
N MET A 200 14.83 -8.44 8.28
CA MET A 200 15.04 -9.47 7.25
C MET A 200 15.43 -8.88 5.89
N GLY A 201 15.43 -7.55 5.76
CA GLY A 201 15.80 -6.86 4.50
C GLY A 201 14.61 -6.48 3.62
N LEU A 202 13.37 -6.71 4.07
CA LEU A 202 12.18 -6.38 3.30
C LEU A 202 11.86 -4.89 3.37
N VAL A 203 11.31 -4.34 2.30
CA VAL A 203 10.60 -3.06 2.32
C VAL A 203 9.19 -3.33 2.82
N ILE A 204 8.71 -2.51 3.74
CA ILE A 204 7.43 -2.75 4.43
C ILE A 204 6.41 -1.68 4.03
N ASN A 205 5.37 -2.11 3.34
CA ASN A 205 4.18 -1.32 3.05
C ASN A 205 3.03 -1.80 3.95
N ALA A 206 1.91 -1.10 3.94
CA ALA A 206 0.72 -1.53 4.65
C ALA A 206 -0.53 -1.03 3.94
N GLY A 207 -1.63 -1.76 4.09
CA GLY A 207 -2.88 -1.37 3.45
C GLY A 207 -4.06 -2.19 3.91
N HIS A 208 -5.19 -1.81 3.41
CA HIS A 208 -6.52 -2.38 3.61
C HIS A 208 -7.19 -1.90 4.91
N GLY A 209 -8.28 -1.16 4.74
CA GLY A 209 -9.12 -0.69 5.84
C GLY A 209 -8.65 0.60 6.50
N LEU A 210 -7.52 1.17 6.04
CA LEU A 210 -7.04 2.44 6.59
C LEU A 210 -7.97 3.59 6.19
N ASP A 211 -8.23 4.49 7.15
CA ASP A 211 -9.13 5.62 6.98
C ASP A 211 -8.63 6.85 7.76
N TYR A 212 -9.41 7.92 7.78
CA TYR A 212 -9.04 9.20 8.37
C TYR A 212 -8.93 9.16 9.90
N ASP A 213 -9.56 8.16 10.54
CA ASP A 213 -9.56 8.01 12.01
C ASP A 213 -8.45 7.06 12.48
N ASN A 214 -8.01 6.11 11.65
CA ASN A 214 -7.09 5.05 12.07
C ASN A 214 -5.70 5.11 11.44
N VAL A 215 -5.47 5.96 10.42
CA VAL A 215 -4.21 5.97 9.65
C VAL A 215 -3.02 6.47 10.47
N ARG A 216 -3.24 7.41 11.40
CA ARG A 216 -2.13 8.12 12.08
C ARG A 216 -1.17 7.19 12.85
N PRO A 217 -1.63 6.22 13.65
CA PRO A 217 -0.69 5.34 14.36
C PRO A 217 0.18 4.50 13.43
N ILE A 218 -0.36 4.07 12.29
CA ILE A 218 0.41 3.32 11.28
C ILE A 218 1.42 4.27 10.61
N ALA A 219 0.95 5.45 10.17
CA ALA A 219 1.79 6.43 9.48
C ALA A 219 2.96 6.95 10.34
N ALA A 220 2.77 7.01 11.66
CA ALA A 220 3.81 7.45 12.60
C ALA A 220 5.02 6.50 12.66
N ASN A 221 4.85 5.22 12.33
CA ASN A 221 5.93 4.25 12.40
C ASN A 221 6.88 4.42 11.20
N PRO A 222 8.15 4.83 11.43
CA PRO A 222 9.08 5.15 10.33
C PRO A 222 9.53 3.92 9.52
N VAL A 223 9.17 2.72 9.95
CA VAL A 223 9.49 1.49 9.21
C VAL A 223 8.67 1.41 7.92
N PHE A 224 7.43 1.93 7.92
CA PHE A 224 6.58 1.85 6.73
C PHE A 224 7.08 2.77 5.63
N HIS A 225 7.17 2.22 4.42
CA HIS A 225 7.60 2.92 3.22
C HIS A 225 6.41 3.55 2.48
N GLU A 226 5.31 2.80 2.35
CA GLU A 226 4.12 3.24 1.61
C GLU A 226 2.85 2.70 2.29
N LEU A 227 1.79 3.51 2.27
CA LEU A 227 0.45 3.04 2.66
C LEU A 227 -0.46 3.06 1.44
N ASN A 228 -1.11 1.93 1.15
CA ASN A 228 -2.05 1.80 0.03
C ASN A 228 -3.47 1.95 0.56
N ILE A 229 -4.16 3.03 0.15
CA ILE A 229 -5.47 3.41 0.69
C ILE A 229 -6.43 3.71 -0.46
N GLY A 230 -7.59 3.06 -0.45
CA GLY A 230 -8.56 3.25 -1.53
C GLY A 230 -9.96 3.57 -1.05
N HIS A 231 -10.63 2.58 -0.43
CA HIS A 231 -12.05 2.68 -0.12
C HIS A 231 -12.41 3.96 0.64
N SER A 232 -11.70 4.28 1.70
CA SER A 232 -11.99 5.45 2.55
C SER A 232 -11.81 6.77 1.78
N ILE A 233 -10.80 6.86 0.91
CA ILE A 233 -10.56 8.04 0.08
C ILE A 233 -11.72 8.24 -0.91
N VAL A 234 -12.11 7.19 -1.62
CA VAL A 234 -13.21 7.28 -2.59
C VAL A 234 -14.53 7.58 -1.87
N ALA A 235 -14.79 6.93 -0.73
CA ALA A 235 -16.01 7.19 0.06
C ALA A 235 -16.09 8.65 0.49
N ARG A 236 -14.99 9.23 1.01
CA ARG A 236 -14.95 10.64 1.38
C ARG A 236 -15.13 11.55 0.16
N ALA A 237 -14.51 11.18 -0.96
CA ALA A 237 -14.59 11.97 -2.19
C ALA A 237 -16.00 12.15 -2.72
N LEU A 238 -16.92 11.26 -2.37
CA LEU A 238 -18.34 11.42 -2.74
C LEU A 238 -18.97 12.68 -2.14
N PHE A 239 -18.41 13.19 -1.04
CA PHE A 239 -18.94 14.36 -0.33
C PHE A 239 -18.07 15.60 -0.49
N THR A 240 -16.73 15.42 -0.65
CA THR A 240 -15.78 16.54 -0.65
C THR A 240 -15.07 16.74 -1.99
N GLY A 241 -15.20 15.78 -2.88
CA GLY A 241 -14.39 15.72 -4.11
C GLY A 241 -13.06 15.02 -3.86
N LEU A 242 -12.53 14.37 -4.92
CA LEU A 242 -11.30 13.56 -4.83
C LEU A 242 -10.06 14.37 -4.42
N PRO A 243 -9.84 15.59 -4.93
CA PRO A 243 -8.65 16.35 -4.52
C PRO A 243 -8.57 16.59 -3.02
N GLU A 244 -9.69 16.98 -2.38
CA GLU A 244 -9.72 17.22 -0.93
C GLU A 244 -9.48 15.90 -0.18
N ALA A 245 -10.14 14.83 -0.61
CA ALA A 245 -10.01 13.54 0.06
C ALA A 245 -8.55 13.05 0.06
N VAL A 246 -7.86 13.14 -1.08
CA VAL A 246 -6.45 12.72 -1.19
C VAL A 246 -5.55 13.66 -0.38
N SER A 247 -5.69 14.99 -0.54
CA SER A 247 -4.85 15.97 0.18
C SER A 247 -5.01 15.83 1.69
N HIS A 248 -6.21 15.59 2.18
CA HIS A 248 -6.45 15.41 3.61
C HIS A 248 -5.76 14.14 4.13
N MET A 249 -5.88 13.02 3.40
CA MET A 249 -5.18 11.79 3.78
C MET A 249 -3.67 12.01 3.80
N ARG A 250 -3.10 12.64 2.76
CA ARG A 250 -1.69 13.01 2.68
C ARG A 250 -1.27 13.81 3.91
N GLY A 251 -2.04 14.86 4.24
CA GLY A 251 -1.75 15.72 5.39
C GLY A 251 -1.72 14.98 6.73
N LEU A 252 -2.68 14.05 6.93
CA LEU A 252 -2.70 13.23 8.15
C LEU A 252 -1.46 12.35 8.26
N MET A 253 -1.06 11.73 7.14
CA MET A 253 0.12 10.87 7.11
C MET A 253 1.40 11.66 7.38
N ASP A 254 1.56 12.81 6.74
CA ASP A 254 2.74 13.66 6.91
C ASP A 254 2.83 14.19 8.34
N ALA A 255 1.71 14.66 8.90
CA ALA A 255 1.66 15.13 10.28
C ALA A 255 2.05 14.03 11.27
N ALA A 256 1.52 12.81 11.07
CA ALA A 256 1.84 11.67 11.93
C ALA A 256 3.32 11.30 11.81
N ARG A 257 3.88 11.27 10.59
CA ARG A 257 5.29 10.94 10.34
C ARG A 257 6.24 11.96 11.02
N GLN A 258 5.81 13.23 11.10
CA GLN A 258 6.58 14.29 11.78
C GLN A 258 6.31 14.36 13.28
N GLY A 259 5.45 13.51 13.83
CA GLY A 259 5.12 13.49 15.25
C GLY A 259 4.25 14.65 15.70
N LEU A 260 3.54 15.31 14.77
CA LEU A 260 2.65 16.40 15.11
C LEU A 260 1.36 15.87 15.77
N PRO A 261 0.83 16.55 16.79
CA PRO A 261 -0.40 16.12 17.44
C PRO A 261 -1.62 16.21 16.50
N PRO A 262 -2.71 15.51 16.83
CA PRO A 262 -3.94 15.61 16.03
C PRO A 262 -4.39 17.06 15.83
N GLY A 263 -4.82 17.38 14.63
CA GLY A 263 -5.28 18.73 14.27
C GLY A 263 -4.19 19.69 13.83
N GLN A 264 -2.93 19.28 13.90
CA GLN A 264 -1.82 20.06 13.36
C GLN A 264 -1.30 19.40 12.07
N TYR A 265 -0.92 20.22 11.10
CA TYR A 265 -0.42 19.78 9.80
C TYR A 265 0.93 20.42 9.51
N PRO A 266 1.77 19.79 8.70
CA PRO A 266 3.04 20.42 8.30
C PRO A 266 2.82 21.76 7.61
N VAL A 267 3.73 22.71 7.84
CA VAL A 267 3.73 24.05 7.23
C VAL A 267 4.41 23.97 5.85
#